data_dd136875bdb9b21b04c79bca0af9e057
#
_entry.id   dd136875bdb9b21b04c79bca0af9e057
#
_cell.length_a   1.000
_cell.length_b   1.000
_cell.length_c   1.000
_cell.angle_alpha   90.00
_cell.angle_beta   90.00
_cell.angle_gamma   90.00
#
_symmetry.space_group_name_H-M   'P 1'
#
loop_
_entity.id
_entity.type
_entity.pdbx_description
1 polymer ?
#
loop_
_entity_poly.entity_id
_entity_poly.type
_entity_poly.pdbx_seq_one_letter_code
_entity_poly.pdbx_strand_id
1 'polypeptide(L)'
;MLQNCLLIAGTDTEVGKTVVSSALIAYWRHFLPFSQLGVIKLLQTGIGDRQWYEKFCDEGTVLRVPLEYETPVAPPVAAQLEGKAIDLGIVWRELQALNNSQDFVIAESLGSLGSPVTDELTVADLAGQWKLPTLLVVPVKLGSIGQAIAQVSLARERKVNLKGIILSCGTPEAMGQIEALTPPTMLQQFTQIPVLGIMPHLENLLDASALAKIAANWHLEQLVSKEHLRPQAPLSR
;
A
#
# COMPACT_ATOMS: atom_id res chain seq x y z
N MET A 1 18.15 0.43 -7.19
CA MET A 1 17.27 0.40 -6.01
C MET A 1 15.98 1.13 -6.40
N LEU A 2 14.82 0.60 -6.04
CA LEU A 2 13.51 1.24 -6.29
C LEU A 2 13.28 2.36 -5.26
N GLN A 3 13.92 3.51 -5.47
CA GLN A 3 13.92 4.63 -4.51
C GLN A 3 12.62 5.45 -4.55
N ASN A 4 11.95 5.45 -5.69
CA ASN A 4 10.74 6.23 -5.94
C ASN A 4 9.48 5.36 -5.85
N CYS A 5 9.53 4.29 -5.07
CA CYS A 5 8.42 3.35 -4.91
C CYS A 5 8.08 3.17 -3.44
N LEU A 6 6.79 3.11 -3.12
CA LEU A 6 6.28 2.78 -1.79
C LEU A 6 5.34 1.60 -1.90
N LEU A 7 5.65 0.51 -1.19
CA LEU A 7 4.77 -0.64 -1.07
C LEU A 7 3.76 -0.42 0.07
N ILE A 8 2.48 -0.55 -0.23
CA ILE A 8 1.41 -0.57 0.76
C ILE A 8 1.11 -2.04 1.09
N ALA A 9 1.45 -2.45 2.31
CA ALA A 9 1.18 -3.78 2.83
C ALA A 9 0.19 -3.70 4.01
N GLY A 10 -0.41 -4.82 4.36
CA GLY A 10 -1.37 -4.89 5.47
C GLY A 10 -0.96 -5.89 6.54
N THR A 11 -1.67 -5.85 7.66
CA THR A 11 -1.59 -6.92 8.67
C THR A 11 -2.48 -8.09 8.33
N ASP A 12 -3.44 -7.90 7.38
CA ASP A 12 -4.40 -8.91 6.92
C ASP A 12 -5.02 -8.49 5.57
N THR A 13 -5.94 -9.30 5.04
CA THR A 13 -6.90 -8.89 4.00
C THR A 13 -7.90 -7.89 4.57
N GLU A 14 -8.51 -7.06 3.71
CA GLU A 14 -9.58 -6.10 4.06
C GLU A 14 -9.22 -5.11 5.19
N VAL A 15 -7.94 -4.84 5.41
CA VAL A 15 -7.49 -3.87 6.43
C VAL A 15 -7.49 -2.42 5.93
N GLY A 16 -7.91 -2.18 4.68
CA GLY A 16 -7.98 -0.84 4.09
C GLY A 16 -6.75 -0.43 3.26
N LYS A 17 -5.92 -1.38 2.80
CA LYS A 17 -4.78 -1.08 1.90
C LYS A 17 -5.19 -0.24 0.70
N THR A 18 -6.21 -0.67 0.00
CA THR A 18 -6.71 -0.02 -1.22
C THR A 18 -7.22 1.40 -0.95
N VAL A 19 -7.84 1.63 0.23
CA VAL A 19 -8.29 2.97 0.64
C VAL A 19 -7.09 3.87 0.96
N VAL A 20 -6.08 3.35 1.67
CA VAL A 20 -4.83 4.08 1.95
C VAL A 20 -4.07 4.39 0.66
N SER A 21 -3.98 3.44 -0.27
CA SER A 21 -3.39 3.66 -1.60
C SER A 21 -4.16 4.75 -2.36
N SER A 22 -5.51 4.72 -2.34
CA SER A 22 -6.35 5.72 -2.99
C SER A 22 -6.17 7.12 -2.39
N ALA A 23 -5.99 7.21 -1.06
CA ALA A 23 -5.72 8.49 -0.41
C ALA A 23 -4.36 9.08 -0.85
N LEU A 24 -3.34 8.24 -1.01
CA LEU A 24 -2.04 8.67 -1.55
C LEU A 24 -2.14 9.08 -3.03
N ILE A 25 -2.88 8.34 -3.85
CA ILE A 25 -3.14 8.71 -5.26
C ILE A 25 -3.83 10.07 -5.33
N ALA A 26 -4.90 10.25 -4.53
CA ALA A 26 -5.63 11.50 -4.46
C ALA A 26 -4.76 12.67 -3.99
N TYR A 27 -3.88 12.43 -2.99
CA TYR A 27 -2.89 13.42 -2.54
C TYR A 27 -1.98 13.85 -3.69
N TRP A 28 -1.40 12.89 -4.42
CA TRP A 28 -0.50 13.16 -5.55
C TRP A 28 -1.20 14.00 -6.61
N ARG A 29 -2.40 13.59 -7.03
CA ARG A 29 -3.18 14.31 -8.05
C ARG A 29 -3.57 15.72 -7.62
N HIS A 30 -3.89 15.91 -6.34
CA HIS A 30 -4.37 17.20 -5.82
C HIS A 30 -3.23 18.20 -5.57
N PHE A 31 -2.14 17.75 -4.94
CA PHE A 31 -1.06 18.62 -4.49
C PHE A 31 0.17 18.63 -5.41
N LEU A 32 0.33 17.61 -6.25
CA LEU A 32 1.46 17.43 -7.16
C LEU A 32 0.98 17.14 -8.59
N PRO A 33 0.12 18.00 -9.18
CA PRO A 33 -0.62 17.70 -10.42
C PRO A 33 0.27 17.52 -11.66
N PHE A 34 1.52 18.00 -11.62
CA PHE A 34 2.49 17.87 -12.71
C PHE A 34 3.43 16.66 -12.54
N SER A 35 3.35 15.97 -11.42
CA SER A 35 4.14 14.77 -11.15
C SER A 35 3.47 13.55 -11.79
N GLN A 36 4.28 12.74 -12.48
CA GLN A 36 3.80 11.49 -13.09
C GLN A 36 3.75 10.38 -12.03
N LEU A 37 2.60 9.73 -11.91
CA LEU A 37 2.35 8.71 -10.90
C LEU A 37 2.17 7.33 -11.52
N GLY A 38 2.93 6.36 -11.03
CA GLY A 38 2.69 4.94 -11.27
C GLY A 38 1.86 4.32 -10.13
N VAL A 39 0.92 3.48 -10.49
CA VAL A 39 0.16 2.64 -9.54
C VAL A 39 0.28 1.20 -10.00
N ILE A 40 0.71 0.32 -9.11
CA ILE A 40 0.81 -1.11 -9.42
C ILE A 40 0.22 -1.95 -8.31
N LYS A 41 -0.77 -2.76 -8.63
CA LYS A 41 -1.21 -3.88 -7.82
C LYS A 41 -0.33 -5.06 -8.21
N LEU A 42 0.59 -5.49 -7.34
CA LEU A 42 1.60 -6.49 -7.69
C LEU A 42 0.99 -7.81 -8.19
N LEU A 43 -0.10 -8.23 -7.56
CA LEU A 43 -0.88 -9.40 -7.91
C LEU A 43 -2.29 -9.23 -7.34
N GLN A 44 -3.30 -9.69 -8.10
CA GLN A 44 -4.70 -9.69 -7.70
C GLN A 44 -5.28 -11.08 -7.80
N THR A 45 -6.02 -11.51 -6.76
CA THR A 45 -6.92 -12.67 -6.77
C THR A 45 -8.34 -12.19 -6.49
N GLY A 46 -9.33 -12.71 -7.22
CA GLY A 46 -10.67 -12.15 -7.27
C GLY A 46 -10.73 -10.88 -8.13
N ILE A 47 -11.90 -10.26 -8.17
CA ILE A 47 -12.20 -9.05 -8.95
C ILE A 47 -12.35 -7.85 -8.02
N GLY A 48 -12.02 -6.65 -8.54
CA GLY A 48 -12.36 -5.38 -7.88
C GLY A 48 -11.21 -4.38 -7.75
N ASP A 49 -9.99 -4.80 -7.45
CA ASP A 49 -8.87 -3.86 -7.23
C ASP A 49 -8.53 -3.05 -8.49
N ARG A 50 -8.43 -3.69 -9.67
CA ARG A 50 -8.21 -2.99 -10.94
C ARG A 50 -9.31 -1.96 -11.20
N GLN A 51 -10.56 -2.39 -11.15
CA GLN A 51 -11.74 -1.55 -11.40
C GLN A 51 -11.88 -0.42 -10.36
N TRP A 52 -11.37 -0.66 -9.16
CA TRP A 52 -11.32 0.35 -8.13
C TRP A 52 -10.29 1.44 -8.48
N TYR A 53 -9.05 1.05 -8.81
CA TYR A 53 -8.00 1.99 -9.14
C TYR A 53 -8.29 2.80 -10.42
N GLU A 54 -8.95 2.21 -11.41
CA GLU A 54 -9.38 2.90 -12.63
C GLU A 54 -10.25 4.14 -12.35
N LYS A 55 -10.94 4.18 -11.19
CA LYS A 55 -11.74 5.35 -10.77
C LYS A 55 -10.88 6.52 -10.24
N PHE A 56 -9.65 6.25 -9.85
CA PHE A 56 -8.72 7.25 -9.31
C PHE A 56 -7.59 7.62 -10.27
N CYS A 57 -7.35 6.79 -11.27
CA CYS A 57 -6.31 7.02 -12.26
C CYS A 57 -6.84 7.92 -13.37
N ASP A 58 -6.15 9.03 -13.61
CA ASP A 58 -6.37 9.95 -14.72
C ASP A 58 -5.27 9.79 -15.79
N GLU A 59 -5.26 10.69 -16.80
CA GLU A 59 -4.26 10.69 -17.88
C GLU A 59 -2.81 10.81 -17.39
N GLY A 60 -2.58 11.34 -16.18
CA GLY A 60 -1.26 11.48 -15.56
C GLY A 60 -0.88 10.29 -14.67
N THR A 61 -1.70 9.23 -14.61
CA THR A 61 -1.48 8.06 -13.76
C THR A 61 -1.40 6.79 -14.60
N VAL A 62 -0.29 6.06 -14.47
CA VAL A 62 -0.12 4.76 -15.16
C VAL A 62 -0.45 3.62 -14.20
N LEU A 63 -1.56 2.93 -14.45
CA LEU A 63 -1.98 1.74 -13.70
C LEU A 63 -1.43 0.45 -14.33
N ARG A 64 -0.93 -0.46 -13.48
CA ARG A 64 -0.51 -1.82 -13.84
C ARG A 64 -1.07 -2.85 -12.85
N VAL A 65 -1.54 -3.97 -13.39
CA VAL A 65 -1.91 -5.17 -12.61
C VAL A 65 -1.34 -6.38 -13.38
N PRO A 66 -0.07 -6.71 -13.19
CA PRO A 66 0.64 -7.67 -14.05
C PRO A 66 0.16 -9.12 -13.92
N LEU A 67 -0.35 -9.50 -12.75
CA LEU A 67 -0.88 -10.86 -12.52
C LEU A 67 -2.28 -10.78 -11.94
N GLU A 68 -3.24 -11.39 -12.65
CA GLU A 68 -4.64 -11.42 -12.26
C GLU A 68 -5.20 -12.84 -12.33
N TYR A 69 -5.86 -13.24 -11.24
CA TYR A 69 -6.57 -14.49 -11.09
C TYR A 69 -8.01 -14.20 -10.70
N GLU A 70 -8.97 -14.89 -11.29
CA GLU A 70 -10.40 -14.69 -11.03
C GLU A 70 -10.83 -15.29 -9.70
N THR A 71 -10.15 -16.37 -9.27
CA THR A 71 -10.49 -17.11 -8.06
C THR A 71 -10.02 -16.36 -6.81
N PRO A 72 -10.90 -15.99 -5.86
CA PRO A 72 -10.57 -15.16 -4.70
C PRO A 72 -9.97 -16.00 -3.55
N VAL A 73 -8.83 -16.62 -3.78
CA VAL A 73 -8.07 -17.42 -2.81
C VAL A 73 -6.60 -17.01 -2.82
N ALA A 74 -5.76 -17.66 -2.02
CA ALA A 74 -4.32 -17.39 -2.03
C ALA A 74 -3.73 -17.62 -3.44
N PRO A 75 -2.81 -16.76 -3.92
CA PRO A 75 -2.29 -16.83 -5.28
C PRO A 75 -1.81 -18.19 -5.77
N PRO A 76 -1.05 -18.99 -5.00
CA PRO A 76 -0.66 -20.33 -5.47
C PRO A 76 -1.86 -21.23 -5.75
N VAL A 77 -2.88 -21.15 -4.89
CA VAL A 77 -4.12 -21.92 -5.05
C VAL A 77 -4.91 -21.42 -6.26
N ALA A 78 -5.05 -20.09 -6.42
CA ALA A 78 -5.73 -19.51 -7.58
C ALA A 78 -5.05 -19.92 -8.90
N ALA A 79 -3.73 -19.80 -8.95
CA ALA A 79 -2.92 -20.18 -10.11
C ALA A 79 -3.11 -21.66 -10.45
N GLN A 80 -3.07 -22.55 -9.46
CA GLN A 80 -3.32 -23.99 -9.65
C GLN A 80 -4.72 -24.26 -10.18
N LEU A 81 -5.76 -23.65 -9.60
CA LEU A 81 -7.16 -23.83 -10.02
C LEU A 81 -7.41 -23.33 -11.44
N GLU A 82 -6.72 -22.26 -11.84
CA GLU A 82 -6.86 -21.64 -13.17
C GLU A 82 -5.86 -22.18 -14.22
N GLY A 83 -4.99 -23.10 -13.84
CA GLY A 83 -3.95 -23.63 -14.76
C GLY A 83 -2.97 -22.55 -15.24
N LYS A 84 -2.78 -21.51 -14.45
CA LYS A 84 -1.87 -20.38 -14.74
C LYS A 84 -0.59 -20.47 -13.90
N ALA A 85 0.50 -19.88 -14.40
CA ALA A 85 1.75 -19.75 -13.64
C ALA A 85 1.83 -18.38 -12.93
N ILE A 86 2.56 -18.32 -11.81
CA ILE A 86 2.92 -17.06 -11.15
C ILE A 86 4.34 -16.68 -11.59
N ASP A 87 4.43 -15.81 -12.60
CA ASP A 87 5.73 -15.27 -13.07
C ASP A 87 6.04 -13.93 -12.39
N LEU A 88 6.78 -14.00 -11.29
CA LEU A 88 7.25 -12.80 -10.58
C LEU A 88 8.22 -11.94 -11.42
N GLY A 89 8.83 -12.50 -12.46
CA GLY A 89 9.65 -11.75 -13.41
C GLY A 89 8.82 -10.72 -14.20
N ILE A 90 7.56 -11.03 -14.52
CA ILE A 90 6.64 -10.05 -15.13
C ILE A 90 6.38 -8.91 -14.14
N VAL A 91 6.02 -9.23 -12.90
CA VAL A 91 5.76 -8.22 -11.86
C VAL A 91 6.98 -7.30 -11.66
N TRP A 92 8.16 -7.89 -11.60
CA TRP A 92 9.41 -7.14 -11.43
C TRP A 92 9.68 -6.22 -12.60
N ARG A 93 9.53 -6.69 -13.85
CA ARG A 93 9.73 -5.85 -15.07
C ARG A 93 8.77 -4.68 -15.12
N GLU A 94 7.49 -4.89 -14.82
CA GLU A 94 6.47 -3.82 -14.80
C GLU A 94 6.77 -2.79 -13.70
N LEU A 95 7.15 -3.25 -12.49
CA LEU A 95 7.53 -2.37 -11.40
C LEU A 95 8.77 -1.54 -11.73
N GLN A 96 9.79 -2.15 -12.34
CA GLN A 96 10.99 -1.43 -12.80
C GLN A 96 10.66 -0.41 -13.91
N ALA A 97 9.82 -0.78 -14.86
CA ALA A 97 9.40 0.11 -15.93
C ALA A 97 8.70 1.35 -15.36
N LEU A 98 7.79 1.18 -14.42
CA LEU A 98 7.14 2.30 -13.71
C LEU A 98 8.16 3.15 -12.93
N ASN A 99 9.02 2.52 -12.13
CA ASN A 99 10.01 3.24 -11.32
C ASN A 99 11.01 4.06 -12.17
N ASN A 100 11.24 3.65 -13.43
CA ASN A 100 12.14 4.36 -14.34
C ASN A 100 11.44 5.47 -15.14
N SER A 101 10.12 5.40 -15.29
CA SER A 101 9.35 6.31 -16.15
C SER A 101 8.46 7.26 -15.37
N GLN A 102 8.15 6.98 -14.11
CA GLN A 102 7.28 7.80 -13.27
C GLN A 102 8.09 8.49 -12.16
N ASP A 103 7.64 9.66 -11.71
CA ASP A 103 8.27 10.39 -10.61
C ASP A 103 8.10 9.62 -9.28
N PHE A 104 6.98 8.96 -9.10
CA PHE A 104 6.71 8.13 -7.94
C PHE A 104 5.83 6.92 -8.28
N VAL A 105 5.97 5.82 -7.53
CA VAL A 105 5.17 4.61 -7.72
C VAL A 105 4.54 4.18 -6.40
N ILE A 106 3.23 4.03 -6.40
CA ILE A 106 2.47 3.38 -5.33
C ILE A 106 2.26 1.93 -5.73
N ALA A 107 2.89 1.02 -4.99
CA ALA A 107 2.70 -0.42 -5.16
C ALA A 107 1.79 -0.95 -4.05
N GLU A 108 0.80 -1.77 -4.39
CA GLU A 108 -0.02 -2.44 -3.39
C GLU A 108 0.22 -3.94 -3.41
N SER A 109 0.44 -4.52 -2.21
CA SER A 109 0.50 -5.97 -2.02
C SER A 109 -0.90 -6.58 -1.90
N LEU A 110 -0.96 -7.90 -1.93
CA LEU A 110 -2.13 -8.66 -1.48
C LEU A 110 -2.02 -8.97 0.03
N GLY A 111 -3.12 -9.23 0.68
CA GLY A 111 -3.20 -9.76 2.04
C GLY A 111 -2.28 -9.06 3.07
N SER A 112 -1.57 -9.86 3.85
CA SER A 112 -0.57 -9.42 4.84
C SER A 112 0.86 -9.63 4.33
N LEU A 113 1.86 -9.18 5.11
CA LEU A 113 3.27 -9.48 4.81
C LEU A 113 3.56 -10.99 4.79
N GLY A 114 2.84 -11.79 5.60
CA GLY A 114 2.95 -13.24 5.61
C GLY A 114 2.12 -13.96 4.54
N SER A 115 1.35 -13.25 3.73
CA SER A 115 0.55 -13.88 2.68
C SER A 115 1.43 -14.52 1.62
N PRO A 116 1.16 -15.80 1.21
CA PRO A 116 1.93 -16.46 0.17
C PRO A 116 1.70 -15.76 -1.17
N VAL A 117 2.77 -15.56 -1.92
CA VAL A 117 2.75 -15.06 -3.30
C VAL A 117 3.00 -16.21 -4.27
N THR A 118 3.93 -17.11 -3.92
CA THR A 118 4.19 -18.39 -4.57
C THR A 118 4.16 -19.49 -3.52
N ASP A 119 4.42 -20.74 -3.91
CA ASP A 119 4.55 -21.85 -2.96
C ASP A 119 5.71 -21.69 -1.97
N GLU A 120 6.69 -20.82 -2.27
CA GLU A 120 7.90 -20.64 -1.49
C GLU A 120 8.07 -19.22 -0.90
N LEU A 121 7.43 -18.20 -1.51
CA LEU A 121 7.67 -16.80 -1.20
C LEU A 121 6.41 -16.13 -0.67
N THR A 122 6.60 -15.30 0.36
CA THR A 122 5.58 -14.41 0.92
C THR A 122 5.74 -12.98 0.40
N VAL A 123 4.77 -12.12 0.70
CA VAL A 123 4.87 -10.67 0.44
C VAL A 123 6.11 -10.07 1.13
N ALA A 124 6.44 -10.51 2.36
CA ALA A 124 7.63 -10.05 3.08
C ALA A 124 8.93 -10.44 2.37
N ASP A 125 8.98 -11.63 1.76
CA ASP A 125 10.15 -12.07 0.98
C ASP A 125 10.37 -11.16 -0.23
N LEU A 126 9.29 -10.83 -0.98
CA LEU A 126 9.39 -9.90 -2.11
C LEU A 126 9.80 -8.50 -1.66
N ALA A 127 9.15 -7.96 -0.62
CA ALA A 127 9.43 -6.63 -0.11
C ALA A 127 10.90 -6.50 0.35
N GLY A 128 11.43 -7.53 1.03
CA GLY A 128 12.83 -7.57 1.49
C GLY A 128 13.83 -7.75 0.35
N GLN A 129 13.60 -8.70 -0.56
CA GLN A 129 14.48 -8.97 -1.70
C GLN A 129 14.54 -7.79 -2.68
N TRP A 130 13.40 -7.17 -2.96
CA TRP A 130 13.30 -6.01 -3.85
C TRP A 130 13.64 -4.70 -3.15
N LYS A 131 13.89 -4.74 -1.82
CA LYS A 131 14.23 -3.58 -0.97
C LYS A 131 13.20 -2.45 -1.07
N LEU A 132 11.93 -2.81 -1.10
CA LEU A 132 10.84 -1.86 -1.21
C LEU A 132 10.64 -1.11 0.11
N PRO A 133 10.67 0.25 0.10
CA PRO A 133 10.11 1.02 1.20
C PRO A 133 8.66 0.61 1.40
N THR A 134 8.29 0.24 2.63
CA THR A 134 6.98 -0.38 2.90
C THR A 134 6.25 0.38 3.99
N LEU A 135 4.97 0.68 3.74
CA LEU A 135 3.99 1.21 4.69
C LEU A 135 3.07 0.07 5.13
N LEU A 136 2.91 -0.10 6.44
CA LEU A 136 2.03 -1.13 7.00
C LEU A 136 0.67 -0.54 7.39
N VAL A 137 -0.40 -1.07 6.84
CA VAL A 137 -1.77 -0.70 7.20
C VAL A 137 -2.27 -1.64 8.31
N VAL A 138 -2.69 -1.04 9.42
CA VAL A 138 -3.17 -1.75 10.62
C VAL A 138 -4.60 -1.32 10.90
N PRO A 139 -5.59 -2.23 10.93
CA PRO A 139 -6.97 -1.85 11.21
C PRO A 139 -7.15 -1.51 12.69
N VAL A 140 -8.05 -0.58 13.00
CA VAL A 140 -8.47 -0.28 14.37
C VAL A 140 -9.53 -1.28 14.81
N LYS A 141 -9.08 -2.39 15.39
CA LYS A 141 -9.95 -3.45 15.95
C LYS A 141 -9.24 -4.24 17.04
N LEU A 142 -9.99 -4.97 17.83
CA LEU A 142 -9.42 -5.89 18.84
C LEU A 142 -8.51 -6.92 18.15
N GLY A 143 -7.32 -7.15 18.72
CA GLY A 143 -6.32 -8.09 18.20
C GLY A 143 -5.30 -7.48 17.23
N SER A 144 -5.53 -6.27 16.72
CA SER A 144 -4.64 -5.65 15.73
C SER A 144 -3.23 -5.36 16.24
N ILE A 145 -3.07 -5.09 17.53
CA ILE A 145 -1.75 -4.90 18.15
C ILE A 145 -0.90 -6.17 17.99
N GLY A 146 -1.46 -7.33 18.37
CA GLY A 146 -0.75 -8.61 18.24
C GLY A 146 -0.44 -8.96 16.79
N GLN A 147 -1.37 -8.73 15.87
CA GLN A 147 -1.15 -8.88 14.43
C GLN A 147 -0.03 -7.96 13.93
N ALA A 148 -0.03 -6.69 14.31
CA ALA A 148 1.01 -5.74 13.90
C ALA A 148 2.39 -6.15 14.41
N ILE A 149 2.50 -6.57 15.68
CA ILE A 149 3.76 -7.08 16.26
C ILE A 149 4.28 -8.29 15.49
N ALA A 150 3.41 -9.25 15.15
CA ALA A 150 3.78 -10.44 14.38
C ALA A 150 4.27 -10.07 12.97
N GLN A 151 3.54 -9.18 12.27
CA GLN A 151 3.94 -8.72 10.93
C GLN A 151 5.25 -7.93 10.95
N VAL A 152 5.48 -7.09 11.96
CA VAL A 152 6.75 -6.35 12.11
C VAL A 152 7.90 -7.30 12.46
N SER A 153 7.67 -8.35 13.23
CA SER A 153 8.67 -9.39 13.51
C SER A 153 9.09 -10.13 12.24
N LEU A 154 8.12 -10.53 11.41
CA LEU A 154 8.36 -11.12 10.09
C LEU A 154 9.10 -10.13 9.17
N ALA A 155 8.69 -8.87 9.15
CA ALA A 155 9.33 -7.84 8.35
C ALA A 155 10.82 -7.69 8.72
N ARG A 156 11.16 -7.72 9.99
CA ARG A 156 12.56 -7.67 10.46
C ARG A 156 13.36 -8.90 10.02
N GLU A 157 12.78 -10.09 10.16
CA GLU A 157 13.42 -11.35 9.72
C GLU A 157 13.71 -11.32 8.21
N ARG A 158 12.75 -10.85 7.41
CA ARG A 158 12.87 -10.77 5.94
C ARG A 158 13.54 -9.47 5.46
N LYS A 159 14.04 -8.63 6.36
CA LYS A 159 14.73 -7.35 6.06
C LYS A 159 13.90 -6.38 5.24
N VAL A 160 12.59 -6.36 5.48
CA VAL A 160 11.68 -5.38 4.88
C VAL A 160 11.97 -3.99 5.41
N ASN A 161 12.06 -3.01 4.52
CA ASN A 161 12.28 -1.60 4.88
C ASN A 161 10.96 -0.94 5.29
N LEU A 162 10.46 -1.26 6.51
CA LEU A 162 9.26 -0.63 7.06
C LEU A 162 9.52 0.83 7.38
N LYS A 163 8.73 1.73 6.80
CA LYS A 163 8.80 3.19 6.98
C LYS A 163 7.86 3.70 8.04
N GLY A 164 6.73 3.05 8.25
CA GLY A 164 5.71 3.47 9.19
C GLY A 164 4.45 2.64 9.15
N ILE A 165 3.52 3.04 9.99
CA ILE A 165 2.19 2.44 10.12
C ILE A 165 1.13 3.51 9.83
N ILE A 166 0.08 3.15 9.09
CA ILE A 166 -1.19 3.88 9.03
C ILE A 166 -2.25 3.06 9.76
N LEU A 167 -2.94 3.67 10.72
CA LEU A 167 -4.12 3.10 11.33
C LEU A 167 -5.32 3.29 10.41
N SER A 168 -6.09 2.24 10.17
CA SER A 168 -7.26 2.28 9.30
C SER A 168 -8.54 2.01 10.08
N CYS A 169 -9.46 2.99 10.06
CA CYS A 169 -10.77 2.89 10.70
C CYS A 169 -11.79 2.37 9.66
N GLY A 170 -12.04 1.06 9.69
CA GLY A 170 -12.99 0.42 8.76
C GLY A 170 -14.46 0.71 9.06
N THR A 171 -14.78 1.22 10.27
CA THR A 171 -16.15 1.58 10.68
C THR A 171 -16.19 2.98 11.30
N PRO A 172 -17.37 3.64 11.33
CA PRO A 172 -17.51 4.96 11.95
C PRO A 172 -17.06 5.00 13.43
N GLU A 173 -17.34 3.93 14.18
CA GLU A 173 -17.04 3.83 15.62
C GLU A 173 -15.54 3.69 15.90
N ALA A 174 -14.78 3.15 14.94
CA ALA A 174 -13.36 2.85 15.10
C ALA A 174 -12.53 4.10 15.44
N MET A 175 -12.91 5.29 14.94
CA MET A 175 -12.24 6.55 15.29
C MET A 175 -12.27 6.84 16.80
N GLY A 176 -13.42 6.63 17.45
CA GLY A 176 -13.58 6.80 18.89
C GLY A 176 -12.93 5.71 19.74
N GLN A 177 -12.47 4.63 19.12
CA GLN A 177 -11.94 3.45 19.79
C GLN A 177 -10.42 3.25 19.61
N ILE A 178 -9.73 4.18 18.96
CA ILE A 178 -8.29 4.06 18.67
C ILE A 178 -7.50 3.81 19.97
N GLU A 179 -7.68 4.64 20.98
CA GLU A 179 -6.95 4.52 22.25
C GLU A 179 -7.31 3.23 23.03
N ALA A 180 -8.49 2.68 22.81
CA ALA A 180 -8.92 1.44 23.47
C ALA A 180 -8.44 0.18 22.75
N LEU A 181 -8.42 0.18 21.41
CA LEU A 181 -8.19 -1.03 20.61
C LEU A 181 -6.79 -1.09 19.98
N THR A 182 -6.25 0.07 19.58
CA THR A 182 -4.95 0.17 18.88
C THR A 182 -4.22 1.47 19.23
N PRO A 183 -3.94 1.73 20.53
CA PRO A 183 -3.28 2.98 20.91
C PRO A 183 -1.94 3.14 20.16
N PRO A 184 -1.72 4.27 19.46
CA PRO A 184 -0.51 4.50 18.65
C PRO A 184 0.77 4.39 19.47
N THR A 185 0.75 4.88 20.71
CA THR A 185 1.88 4.82 21.64
C THR A 185 2.30 3.39 21.93
N MET A 186 1.33 2.50 22.20
CA MET A 186 1.58 1.09 22.45
C MET A 186 2.13 0.38 21.21
N LEU A 187 1.54 0.63 20.03
CA LEU A 187 2.05 0.08 18.77
C LEU A 187 3.51 0.50 18.53
N GLN A 188 3.82 1.79 18.69
CA GLN A 188 5.18 2.30 18.51
C GLN A 188 6.15 1.71 19.54
N GLN A 189 5.71 1.53 20.78
CA GLN A 189 6.55 0.95 21.85
C GLN A 189 6.95 -0.50 21.52
N PHE A 190 6.01 -1.35 21.08
CA PHE A 190 6.29 -2.75 20.77
C PHE A 190 6.97 -2.95 19.41
N THR A 191 6.55 -2.17 18.42
CA THR A 191 7.02 -2.35 17.04
C THR A 191 8.27 -1.53 16.72
N GLN A 192 8.57 -0.46 17.46
CA GLN A 192 9.61 0.53 17.14
C GLN A 192 9.43 1.13 15.72
N ILE A 193 8.20 1.10 15.20
CA ILE A 193 7.82 1.68 13.91
C ILE A 193 6.86 2.85 14.17
N PRO A 194 7.09 4.04 13.58
CA PRO A 194 6.23 5.19 13.83
C PRO A 194 4.83 4.99 13.23
N VAL A 195 3.81 5.45 13.96
CA VAL A 195 2.47 5.64 13.41
C VAL A 195 2.43 6.99 12.72
N LEU A 196 2.29 6.99 11.39
CA LEU A 196 2.43 8.18 10.55
C LEU A 196 1.11 8.90 10.31
N GLY A 197 0.00 8.26 10.60
CA GLY A 197 -1.31 8.85 10.43
C GLY A 197 -2.45 7.86 10.63
N ILE A 198 -3.64 8.39 10.47
CA ILE A 198 -4.89 7.65 10.60
C ILE A 198 -5.70 7.84 9.32
N MET A 199 -6.21 6.75 8.78
CA MET A 199 -7.23 6.74 7.74
C MET A 199 -8.59 6.61 8.43
N PRO A 200 -9.38 7.69 8.54
CA PRO A 200 -10.70 7.62 9.16
C PRO A 200 -11.68 6.83 8.28
N HIS A 201 -12.79 6.42 8.88
CA HIS A 201 -13.91 5.92 8.08
C HIS A 201 -14.49 7.03 7.22
N LEU A 202 -14.78 6.71 5.97
CA LEU A 202 -15.47 7.60 5.02
C LEU A 202 -16.71 6.89 4.46
N GLU A 203 -17.84 7.60 4.45
CA GLU A 203 -19.07 7.13 3.81
C GLU A 203 -18.91 7.05 2.27
N ASN A 204 -18.20 8.03 1.70
CA ASN A 204 -17.89 8.08 0.28
C ASN A 204 -16.39 7.92 0.03
N LEU A 205 -15.97 6.70 -0.26
CA LEU A 205 -14.58 6.39 -0.58
C LEU A 205 -14.12 6.89 -1.97
N LEU A 206 -15.04 7.45 -2.79
CA LEU A 206 -14.72 8.06 -4.09
C LEU A 206 -14.52 9.58 -4.00
N ASP A 207 -14.66 10.19 -2.82
CA ASP A 207 -14.33 11.61 -2.62
C ASP A 207 -12.81 11.82 -2.60
N ALA A 208 -12.25 12.02 -3.78
CA ALA A 208 -10.81 12.26 -3.95
C ALA A 208 -10.33 13.49 -3.18
N SER A 209 -11.15 14.54 -3.02
CA SER A 209 -10.77 15.74 -2.26
C SER A 209 -10.65 15.44 -0.76
N ALA A 210 -11.60 14.69 -0.21
CA ALA A 210 -11.53 14.24 1.18
C ALA A 210 -10.33 13.33 1.42
N LEU A 211 -10.10 12.34 0.54
CA LEU A 211 -8.95 11.43 0.61
C LEU A 211 -7.62 12.18 0.54
N ALA A 212 -7.47 13.16 -0.36
CA ALA A 212 -6.26 13.96 -0.48
C ALA A 212 -5.98 14.77 0.80
N LYS A 213 -7.00 15.39 1.40
CA LYS A 213 -6.88 16.13 2.67
C LYS A 213 -6.51 15.23 3.83
N ILE A 214 -7.03 14.00 3.89
CA ILE A 214 -6.67 13.03 4.91
C ILE A 214 -5.19 12.67 4.78
N ALA A 215 -4.74 12.29 3.59
CA ALA A 215 -3.33 11.95 3.36
C ALA A 215 -2.38 13.14 3.61
N ALA A 216 -2.82 14.39 3.38
CA ALA A 216 -2.04 15.59 3.69
C ALA A 216 -1.75 15.77 5.19
N ASN A 217 -2.52 15.14 6.07
CA ASN A 217 -2.29 15.13 7.52
C ASN A 217 -1.35 14.01 7.99
N TRP A 218 -0.89 13.15 7.10
CA TRP A 218 0.07 12.09 7.44
C TRP A 218 1.51 12.64 7.38
N HIS A 219 2.42 12.02 8.12
CA HIS A 219 3.84 12.34 8.09
C HIS A 219 4.51 11.79 6.83
N LEU A 220 4.09 12.29 5.65
CA LEU A 220 4.52 11.78 4.34
C LEU A 220 6.01 11.97 4.09
N GLU A 221 6.66 12.95 4.72
CA GLU A 221 8.10 13.19 4.64
C GLU A 221 8.95 12.03 5.16
N GLN A 222 8.36 11.10 5.91
CA GLN A 222 9.01 9.86 6.35
C GLN A 222 8.84 8.71 5.35
N LEU A 223 7.88 8.81 4.45
CA LEU A 223 7.58 7.82 3.42
C LEU A 223 8.27 8.10 2.10
N VAL A 224 8.38 9.38 1.77
CA VAL A 224 8.80 9.87 0.45
C VAL A 224 9.89 10.91 0.64
N SER A 225 10.86 10.95 -0.26
CA SER A 225 11.90 11.99 -0.21
C SER A 225 11.29 13.38 -0.38
N LYS A 226 11.86 14.37 0.30
CA LYS A 226 11.37 15.76 0.24
C LYS A 226 11.34 16.35 -1.17
N GLU A 227 12.13 15.82 -2.08
CA GLU A 227 12.18 16.23 -3.48
C GLU A 227 10.88 15.89 -4.22
N HIS A 228 10.28 14.73 -3.91
CA HIS A 228 9.01 14.30 -4.50
C HIS A 228 7.77 14.97 -3.87
N LEU A 229 7.92 15.57 -2.68
CA LEU A 229 6.83 16.29 -2.01
C LEU A 229 6.79 17.79 -2.39
N ARG A 230 7.73 18.28 -3.21
CA ARG A 230 7.74 19.67 -3.68
C ARG A 230 6.91 19.78 -4.96
N PRO A 231 6.00 20.77 -5.08
CA PRO A 231 5.35 21.05 -6.34
C PRO A 231 6.40 21.29 -7.42
N GLN A 232 6.40 20.50 -8.48
CA GLN A 232 7.25 20.77 -9.62
C GLN A 232 6.69 22.00 -10.36
N ALA A 233 7.58 22.95 -10.70
CA ALA A 233 7.18 24.06 -11.54
C ALA A 233 6.76 23.52 -12.92
N PRO A 234 5.70 24.07 -13.56
CA PRO A 234 5.33 23.67 -14.90
C PRO A 234 6.55 23.83 -15.83
N LEU A 235 6.86 22.77 -16.59
CA LEU A 235 7.89 22.83 -17.61
C LEU A 235 7.54 24.02 -18.54
N SER A 236 8.39 25.03 -18.57
CA SER A 236 8.28 26.14 -19.53
C SER A 236 8.36 25.53 -20.93
N ARG A 237 7.25 25.61 -21.67
CA ARG A 237 7.20 25.23 -23.10
C ARG A 237 7.94 26.27 -23.95
#